data_c5369699c8ee0a2645d06ac2a840d6d9
#
_entry.id   c5369699c8ee0a2645d06ac2a840d6d9
#
_cell.length_a   1.000
_cell.length_b   1.000
_cell.length_c   1.000
_cell.angle_alpha   90.00
_cell.angle_beta   90.00
_cell.angle_gamma   90.00
#
_symmetry.space_group_name_H-M   'P 1'
#
loop_
_entity.id
_entity.type
_entity.pdbx_description
1 polymer ?
#
loop_
_entity_poly.entity_id
_entity_poly.type
_entity_poly.pdbx_seq_one_letter_code
_entity_poly.pdbx_strand_id
1 'polypeptide(L)'
;MNLSFVHPLRLLNKTTDSQTLEGVPRGLTQEIVNYFKSRNIRVMLSIGGITYVDPWNQALAANATQLGLNAAEVAQRLGVGIEIDYEENSDPNLAGLQAFIDAYRSVLPYDPSGNNHAARLTIDLAAGDRWLIDITRKATADWLNTSTPVLDYANAMVPNRQPSSSGAIANWQEHVDGKPQFGPPILPLAPAKFTGSVYLVTGRRAAPECVNFAGSLINSTGNFVQTVAPNGAGTTSGMLGLMFWAAECQGTRSVCTTPPDTCEGGVGVGSRTYNIPIPMPPLRQQ
;
A
#
# COMPACT_ATOMS: atom_id res chain seq x y z
N MET A 1 -2.88 8.12 5.11
CA MET A 1 -1.51 8.45 4.64
C MET A 1 -0.63 7.26 4.89
N ASN A 2 -0.06 6.67 3.83
CA ASN A 2 0.96 5.64 3.96
C ASN A 2 2.33 6.30 3.97
N LEU A 3 3.10 6.05 5.02
CA LEU A 3 4.47 6.51 5.15
C LEU A 3 5.41 5.37 4.74
N SER A 4 6.15 5.56 3.66
CA SER A 4 7.00 4.55 3.04
C SER A 4 8.48 4.96 3.09
N PHE A 5 9.39 4.05 3.26
CA PHE A 5 9.19 2.61 3.49
C PHE A 5 9.95 2.16 4.73
N VAL A 6 9.42 1.15 5.39
CA VAL A 6 10.12 0.43 6.47
C VAL A 6 10.84 -0.77 5.85
N HIS A 7 12.14 -0.90 6.10
CA HIS A 7 12.95 -1.98 5.56
C HIS A 7 12.73 -3.28 6.35
N PRO A 8 12.26 -4.39 5.72
CA PRO A 8 11.86 -5.61 6.40
C PRO A 8 12.92 -6.23 7.33
N LEU A 9 14.16 -6.38 6.86
CA LEU A 9 15.24 -6.94 7.67
C LEU A 9 15.64 -6.05 8.83
N ARG A 10 15.61 -4.72 8.65
CA ARG A 10 15.91 -3.80 9.75
C ARG A 10 14.82 -3.86 10.82
N LEU A 11 13.56 -4.02 10.40
CA LEU A 11 12.44 -4.20 11.32
C LEU A 11 12.55 -5.53 12.06
N LEU A 12 12.86 -6.64 11.36
CA LEU A 12 13.07 -7.94 11.97
C LEU A 12 14.15 -7.88 13.06
N ASN A 13 15.27 -7.24 12.75
CA ASN A 13 16.43 -7.17 13.63
C ASN A 13 16.38 -6.01 14.65
N LYS A 14 15.32 -5.20 14.62
CA LYS A 14 15.21 -3.96 15.43
C LYS A 14 16.46 -3.09 15.31
N THR A 15 16.97 -2.94 14.09
CA THR A 15 18.22 -2.23 13.83
C THR A 15 18.16 -0.79 14.31
N THR A 16 19.19 -0.37 15.04
CA THR A 16 19.37 1.02 15.45
C THR A 16 20.69 1.53 14.94
N ASP A 17 20.63 2.50 14.01
CA ASP A 17 21.81 3.12 13.37
C ASP A 17 21.49 4.60 13.02
N SER A 18 22.27 5.19 12.10
CA SER A 18 22.05 6.56 11.66
C SER A 18 20.75 6.78 10.89
N GLN A 19 20.17 5.73 10.31
CA GLN A 19 18.97 5.80 9.47
C GLN A 19 17.72 5.29 10.18
N THR A 20 17.86 4.32 11.06
CA THR A 20 16.73 3.65 11.74
C THR A 20 16.86 3.69 13.26
N LEU A 21 15.72 3.61 13.91
CA LEU A 21 15.58 3.40 15.35
C LEU A 21 14.64 2.20 15.53
N GLU A 22 15.17 1.11 16.09
CA GLU A 22 14.41 -0.14 16.27
C GLU A 22 13.76 -0.63 14.98
N GLY A 23 14.48 -0.51 13.85
CA GLY A 23 14.03 -0.92 12.53
C GLY A 23 13.13 0.05 11.79
N VAL A 24 12.66 1.12 12.43
CA VAL A 24 11.82 2.14 11.82
C VAL A 24 12.67 3.32 11.35
N PRO A 25 12.47 3.87 10.15
CA PRO A 25 13.18 5.06 9.69
C PRO A 25 13.05 6.21 10.70
N ARG A 26 14.17 6.87 11.02
CA ARG A 26 14.21 7.96 12.02
C ARG A 26 13.33 9.16 11.66
N GLY A 27 12.98 9.32 10.40
CA GLY A 27 12.02 10.34 9.95
C GLY A 27 10.56 10.00 10.28
N LEU A 28 10.23 8.74 10.61
CA LEU A 28 8.87 8.32 10.93
C LEU A 28 8.63 8.41 12.44
N THR A 29 8.43 9.61 12.91
CA THR A 29 8.30 9.92 14.36
C THR A 29 6.85 9.99 14.80
N GLN A 30 6.64 9.90 16.12
CA GLN A 30 5.33 10.13 16.74
C GLN A 30 4.78 11.53 16.42
N GLU A 31 5.63 12.52 16.24
CA GLU A 31 5.23 13.88 15.90
C GLU A 31 4.60 13.96 14.50
N ILE A 32 5.19 13.27 13.52
CA ILE A 32 4.62 13.15 12.17
C ILE A 32 3.27 12.42 12.21
N VAL A 33 3.20 11.33 12.93
CA VAL A 33 1.94 10.61 13.13
C VAL A 33 0.88 11.52 13.74
N ASN A 34 1.23 12.24 14.80
CA ASN A 34 0.32 13.16 15.49
C ASN A 34 -0.10 14.33 14.58
N TYR A 35 0.81 14.83 13.73
CA TYR A 35 0.48 15.87 12.74
C TYR A 35 -0.67 15.43 11.82
N PHE A 36 -0.61 14.23 11.26
CA PHE A 36 -1.67 13.71 10.40
C PHE A 36 -2.94 13.39 11.20
N LYS A 37 -2.81 12.77 12.35
CA LYS A 37 -3.95 12.43 13.22
C LYS A 37 -4.72 13.67 13.67
N SER A 38 -4.04 14.77 13.97
CA SER A 38 -4.70 16.04 14.35
C SER A 38 -5.53 16.66 13.24
N ARG A 39 -5.35 16.16 12.01
CA ARG A 39 -6.11 16.54 10.81
C ARG A 39 -7.11 15.48 10.39
N ASN A 40 -7.40 14.54 11.29
CA ASN A 40 -8.29 13.42 11.04
C ASN A 40 -7.81 12.51 9.87
N ILE A 41 -6.49 12.41 9.67
CA ILE A 41 -5.87 11.56 8.66
C ILE A 41 -5.31 10.33 9.37
N ARG A 42 -5.78 9.15 8.98
CA ARG A 42 -5.19 7.89 9.44
C ARG A 42 -3.81 7.69 8.84
N VAL A 43 -2.91 7.13 9.64
CA VAL A 43 -1.52 6.88 9.23
C VAL A 43 -1.28 5.37 9.18
N MET A 44 -0.61 4.94 8.13
CA MET A 44 -0.11 3.59 7.93
C MET A 44 1.41 3.66 7.73
N LEU A 45 2.12 2.62 8.11
CA LEU A 45 3.50 2.41 7.72
C LEU A 45 3.56 1.31 6.66
N SER A 46 4.10 1.61 5.50
CA SER A 46 4.33 0.63 4.45
C SER A 46 5.67 -0.07 4.66
N ILE A 47 5.63 -1.40 4.80
CA ILE A 47 6.81 -2.25 4.93
C ILE A 47 7.11 -2.82 3.56
N GLY A 48 8.25 -2.45 2.96
CA GLY A 48 8.69 -3.03 1.70
C GLY A 48 8.89 -2.05 0.56
N GLY A 49 8.16 -2.26 -0.54
CA GLY A 49 8.38 -1.62 -1.83
C GLY A 49 9.29 -2.43 -2.74
N ILE A 50 9.29 -2.09 -4.04
CA ILE A 50 9.99 -2.85 -5.09
C ILE A 50 11.49 -3.03 -4.83
N THR A 51 12.14 -2.07 -4.18
CA THR A 51 13.57 -2.14 -3.86
C THR A 51 13.89 -3.04 -2.66
N TYR A 52 12.88 -3.50 -1.96
CA TYR A 52 13.03 -4.33 -0.76
C TYR A 52 12.52 -5.77 -0.92
N VAL A 53 12.40 -6.26 -2.15
CA VAL A 53 11.99 -7.65 -2.44
C VAL A 53 12.95 -8.66 -1.77
N ASP A 54 14.25 -8.55 -2.01
CA ASP A 54 15.24 -9.41 -1.37
C ASP A 54 15.26 -9.30 0.17
N PRO A 55 15.24 -8.11 0.77
CA PRO A 55 15.04 -7.95 2.21
C PRO A 55 13.76 -8.61 2.75
N TRP A 56 12.64 -8.57 2.03
CA TRP A 56 11.43 -9.29 2.40
C TRP A 56 11.65 -10.80 2.39
N ASN A 57 12.18 -11.35 1.27
CA ASN A 57 12.46 -12.78 1.13
C ASN A 57 13.35 -13.29 2.27
N GLN A 58 14.42 -12.55 2.57
CA GLN A 58 15.34 -12.89 3.65
C GLN A 58 14.66 -12.80 5.03
N ALA A 59 13.88 -11.76 5.29
CA ALA A 59 13.21 -11.59 6.58
C ALA A 59 12.15 -12.68 6.82
N LEU A 60 11.35 -13.00 5.80
CA LEU A 60 10.35 -14.06 5.88
C LEU A 60 10.98 -15.44 6.06
N ALA A 61 12.09 -15.72 5.39
CA ALA A 61 12.83 -16.98 5.53
C ALA A 61 13.53 -17.09 6.90
N ALA A 62 14.03 -15.98 7.43
CA ALA A 62 14.76 -15.99 8.71
C ALA A 62 13.80 -16.15 9.90
N ASN A 63 12.78 -15.31 10.03
CA ASN A 63 11.79 -15.39 11.10
C ASN A 63 10.57 -14.52 10.83
N ALA A 64 9.66 -15.01 10.02
CA ALA A 64 8.43 -14.30 9.66
C ALA A 64 7.54 -13.97 10.87
N THR A 65 7.45 -14.89 11.85
CA THR A 65 6.70 -14.67 13.08
C THR A 65 7.25 -13.50 13.87
N GLN A 66 8.56 -13.44 14.07
CA GLN A 66 9.16 -12.31 14.80
C GLN A 66 9.00 -10.99 14.05
N LEU A 67 9.07 -11.02 12.70
CA LEU A 67 8.80 -9.83 11.89
C LEU A 67 7.38 -9.31 12.10
N GLY A 68 6.39 -10.20 12.13
CA GLY A 68 4.99 -9.85 12.40
C GLY A 68 4.77 -9.29 13.81
N LEU A 69 5.41 -9.88 14.83
CA LEU A 69 5.38 -9.36 16.20
C LEU A 69 6.01 -7.96 16.30
N ASN A 70 7.15 -7.75 15.65
CA ASN A 70 7.82 -6.44 15.63
C ASN A 70 6.98 -5.38 14.91
N ALA A 71 6.31 -5.76 13.81
CA ALA A 71 5.39 -4.87 13.10
C ALA A 71 4.20 -4.48 14.00
N ALA A 72 3.62 -5.43 14.73
CA ALA A 72 2.53 -5.17 15.65
C ALA A 72 2.96 -4.24 16.81
N GLU A 73 4.14 -4.45 17.37
CA GLU A 73 4.71 -3.58 18.41
C GLU A 73 4.86 -2.12 17.92
N VAL A 74 5.41 -1.93 16.72
CA VAL A 74 5.55 -0.60 16.11
C VAL A 74 4.17 0.02 15.86
N ALA A 75 3.22 -0.76 15.35
CA ALA A 75 1.86 -0.31 15.11
C ALA A 75 1.18 0.19 16.40
N GLN A 76 1.30 -0.57 17.49
CA GLN A 76 0.76 -0.18 18.80
C GLN A 76 1.45 1.06 19.35
N ARG A 77 2.78 1.08 19.32
CA ARG A 77 3.58 2.18 19.88
C ARG A 77 3.27 3.51 19.22
N LEU A 78 3.14 3.54 17.89
CA LEU A 78 2.86 4.75 17.12
C LEU A 78 1.35 5.00 16.94
N GLY A 79 0.52 3.98 17.18
CA GLY A 79 -0.92 4.03 16.93
C GLY A 79 -1.24 4.15 15.43
N VAL A 80 -0.54 3.40 14.59
CA VAL A 80 -0.66 3.39 13.12
C VAL A 80 -0.99 2.00 12.63
N GLY A 81 -1.58 1.89 11.42
CA GLY A 81 -1.71 0.61 10.75
C GLY A 81 -0.42 0.19 10.03
N ILE A 82 -0.42 -1.02 9.52
CA ILE A 82 0.67 -1.56 8.69
C ILE A 82 0.14 -1.90 7.31
N GLU A 83 0.92 -1.55 6.29
CA GLU A 83 0.73 -1.98 4.91
C GLU A 83 1.86 -2.93 4.53
N ILE A 84 1.50 -4.04 3.92
CA ILE A 84 2.41 -5.04 3.38
C ILE A 84 2.64 -4.70 1.91
N ASP A 85 3.85 -4.24 1.57
CA ASP A 85 4.27 -3.97 0.20
C ASP A 85 5.37 -4.97 -0.20
N TYR A 86 4.95 -6.23 -0.41
CA TYR A 86 5.82 -7.34 -0.79
C TYR A 86 5.67 -7.65 -2.27
N GLU A 87 6.64 -7.22 -3.05
CA GLU A 87 6.56 -7.21 -4.50
C GLU A 87 7.32 -8.35 -5.21
N GLU A 88 7.48 -9.49 -4.54
CA GLU A 88 8.04 -10.70 -5.18
C GLU A 88 7.04 -11.34 -6.14
N ASN A 89 7.39 -11.34 -7.42
CA ASN A 89 6.50 -11.81 -8.48
C ASN A 89 6.77 -13.26 -8.93
N SER A 90 7.98 -13.77 -8.69
CA SER A 90 8.42 -15.04 -9.29
C SER A 90 8.18 -16.24 -8.38
N ASP A 91 8.53 -16.10 -7.11
CA ASP A 91 8.44 -17.18 -6.12
C ASP A 91 8.21 -16.57 -4.72
N PRO A 92 7.02 -15.98 -4.48
CA PRO A 92 6.75 -15.33 -3.21
C PRO A 92 6.68 -16.33 -2.05
N ASN A 93 7.32 -16.01 -0.95
CA ASN A 93 7.24 -16.81 0.28
C ASN A 93 5.88 -16.64 0.97
N LEU A 94 4.83 -17.23 0.40
CA LEU A 94 3.47 -17.11 0.90
C LEU A 94 3.27 -17.73 2.27
N ALA A 95 4.02 -18.78 2.61
CA ALA A 95 3.99 -19.40 3.94
C ALA A 95 4.58 -18.46 5.00
N GLY A 96 5.70 -17.83 4.69
CA GLY A 96 6.29 -16.80 5.55
C GLY A 96 5.37 -15.59 5.70
N LEU A 97 4.74 -15.15 4.62
CA LEU A 97 3.80 -14.03 4.67
C LEU A 97 2.56 -14.36 5.52
N GLN A 98 2.04 -15.59 5.44
CA GLN A 98 0.98 -16.07 6.33
C GLN A 98 1.43 -16.02 7.81
N ALA A 99 2.63 -16.54 8.11
CA ALA A 99 3.16 -16.53 9.47
C ALA A 99 3.36 -15.09 10.02
N PHE A 100 3.76 -14.16 9.17
CA PHE A 100 3.82 -12.72 9.49
C PHE A 100 2.42 -12.19 9.87
N ILE A 101 1.41 -12.45 9.03
CA ILE A 101 0.03 -12.01 9.25
C ILE A 101 -0.53 -12.61 10.54
N ASP A 102 -0.35 -13.91 10.76
CA ASP A 102 -0.83 -14.59 11.95
C ASP A 102 -0.20 -14.03 13.22
N ALA A 103 1.10 -13.78 13.19
CA ALA A 103 1.82 -13.18 14.31
C ALA A 103 1.33 -11.74 14.61
N TYR A 104 1.14 -10.94 13.58
CA TYR A 104 0.56 -9.59 13.73
C TYR A 104 -0.84 -9.67 14.35
N ARG A 105 -1.70 -10.57 13.85
CA ARG A 105 -3.08 -10.76 14.32
C ARG A 105 -3.18 -11.36 15.71
N SER A 106 -2.17 -12.10 16.17
CA SER A 106 -2.11 -12.61 17.54
C SER A 106 -2.00 -11.47 18.57
N VAL A 107 -1.40 -10.35 18.18
CA VAL A 107 -1.23 -9.14 19.03
C VAL A 107 -2.34 -8.12 18.77
N LEU A 108 -2.71 -7.93 17.52
CA LEU A 108 -3.67 -6.96 17.04
C LEU A 108 -4.78 -7.67 16.25
N PRO A 109 -5.77 -8.25 16.91
CA PRO A 109 -6.88 -8.94 16.25
C PRO A 109 -7.58 -8.04 15.23
N TYR A 110 -8.15 -8.66 14.20
CA TYR A 110 -8.94 -7.94 13.20
C TYR A 110 -10.06 -7.13 13.86
N ASP A 111 -10.13 -5.85 13.53
CA ASP A 111 -11.15 -4.93 14.04
C ASP A 111 -12.11 -4.52 12.93
N PRO A 112 -13.29 -5.16 12.81
CA PRO A 112 -14.27 -4.82 11.78
C PRO A 112 -14.86 -3.40 11.95
N SER A 113 -14.77 -2.82 13.15
CA SER A 113 -15.22 -1.45 13.39
C SER A 113 -14.24 -0.40 12.85
N GLY A 114 -12.98 -0.79 12.65
CA GLY A 114 -11.89 0.09 12.21
C GLY A 114 -11.52 1.18 13.22
N ASN A 115 -11.96 1.06 14.48
CA ASN A 115 -11.67 2.05 15.54
C ASN A 115 -10.24 1.89 16.07
N ASN A 116 -9.73 0.66 16.12
CA ASN A 116 -8.34 0.42 16.49
C ASN A 116 -7.44 0.63 15.26
N HIS A 117 -6.86 1.81 15.14
CA HIS A 117 -5.99 2.14 14.00
C HIS A 117 -4.76 1.23 13.91
N ALA A 118 -4.23 0.77 15.05
CA ALA A 118 -3.10 -0.15 15.06
C ALA A 118 -3.46 -1.55 14.56
N ALA A 119 -4.72 -1.96 14.66
CA ALA A 119 -5.16 -3.25 14.14
C ALA A 119 -5.30 -3.27 12.62
N ARG A 120 -5.23 -2.13 11.92
CA ARG A 120 -5.36 -2.09 10.48
C ARG A 120 -4.14 -2.70 9.80
N LEU A 121 -4.38 -3.73 8.97
CA LEU A 121 -3.38 -4.42 8.17
C LEU A 121 -3.86 -4.53 6.73
N THR A 122 -3.09 -4.01 5.80
CA THR A 122 -3.41 -3.96 4.38
C THR A 122 -2.30 -4.58 3.55
N ILE A 123 -2.55 -4.80 2.28
CA ILE A 123 -1.57 -5.34 1.34
C ILE A 123 -1.65 -4.62 0.02
N ASP A 124 -0.48 -4.39 -0.59
CA ASP A 124 -0.39 -3.94 -1.96
C ASP A 124 -0.47 -5.13 -2.92
N LEU A 125 -1.31 -4.98 -3.94
CA LEU A 125 -1.47 -5.92 -5.04
C LEU A 125 -1.13 -5.21 -6.36
N ALA A 126 -0.88 -5.98 -7.42
CA ALA A 126 -0.78 -5.39 -8.74
C ALA A 126 -2.12 -4.79 -9.19
N ALA A 127 -2.08 -3.80 -10.06
CA ALA A 127 -3.29 -3.16 -10.60
C ALA A 127 -4.02 -4.00 -11.66
N GLY A 128 -3.75 -5.27 -11.73
CA GLY A 128 -4.35 -6.21 -12.67
C GLY A 128 -3.75 -7.60 -12.51
N ASP A 129 -3.88 -8.42 -13.53
CA ASP A 129 -3.63 -9.86 -13.48
C ASP A 129 -2.26 -10.32 -14.01
N ARG A 130 -1.32 -9.42 -14.19
CA ARG A 130 -0.06 -9.74 -14.88
C ARG A 130 1.16 -9.79 -13.97
N TRP A 131 1.00 -9.37 -12.77
CA TRP A 131 2.06 -9.27 -11.78
C TRP A 131 1.53 -9.54 -10.39
N LEU A 132 2.34 -10.04 -9.48
CA LEU A 132 1.97 -10.47 -8.13
C LEU A 132 0.78 -11.46 -8.11
N ILE A 133 0.69 -12.34 -9.11
CA ILE A 133 -0.47 -13.21 -9.32
C ILE A 133 -0.69 -14.13 -8.12
N ASP A 134 0.37 -14.75 -7.60
CA ASP A 134 0.26 -15.70 -6.48
C ASP A 134 -0.09 -15.00 -5.17
N ILE A 135 0.46 -13.80 -4.94
CA ILE A 135 0.09 -12.96 -3.80
C ILE A 135 -1.37 -12.53 -3.91
N THR A 136 -1.79 -12.06 -5.09
CA THR A 136 -3.19 -11.64 -5.34
C THR A 136 -4.15 -12.80 -5.14
N ARG A 137 -3.82 -13.99 -5.64
CA ARG A 137 -4.60 -15.21 -5.46
C ARG A 137 -4.77 -15.56 -3.98
N LYS A 138 -3.66 -15.59 -3.25
CA LYS A 138 -3.65 -15.85 -1.81
C LYS A 138 -4.44 -14.81 -1.04
N ALA A 139 -4.22 -13.53 -1.34
CA ALA A 139 -4.90 -12.43 -0.66
C ALA A 139 -6.43 -12.47 -0.87
N THR A 140 -6.88 -12.71 -2.10
CA THR A 140 -8.32 -12.76 -2.39
C THR A 140 -8.99 -14.01 -1.82
N ALA A 141 -8.32 -15.16 -1.85
CA ALA A 141 -8.91 -16.42 -1.37
C ALA A 141 -8.93 -16.50 0.16
N ASP A 142 -7.80 -16.22 0.81
CA ASP A 142 -7.59 -16.61 2.20
C ASP A 142 -7.59 -15.43 3.18
N TRP A 143 -7.32 -14.19 2.71
CA TRP A 143 -7.12 -13.06 3.62
C TRP A 143 -8.23 -12.01 3.58
N LEU A 144 -8.89 -11.83 2.44
CA LEU A 144 -9.89 -10.77 2.24
C LEU A 144 -11.33 -11.27 2.10
N ASN A 145 -11.53 -12.38 1.36
CA ASN A 145 -12.89 -12.88 1.03
C ASN A 145 -13.38 -14.00 1.97
N THR A 146 -12.84 -14.09 3.16
CA THR A 146 -13.24 -15.10 4.14
C THR A 146 -14.28 -14.55 5.11
N SER A 147 -14.97 -15.43 5.82
CA SER A 147 -15.86 -15.06 6.93
C SER A 147 -15.12 -14.43 8.11
N THR A 148 -13.82 -14.70 8.20
CA THR A 148 -12.91 -14.16 9.22
C THR A 148 -11.70 -13.54 8.54
N PRO A 149 -11.85 -12.36 7.89
CA PRO A 149 -10.74 -11.76 7.17
C PRO A 149 -9.59 -11.40 8.11
N VAL A 150 -8.38 -11.55 7.61
CA VAL A 150 -7.17 -11.17 8.35
C VAL A 150 -6.54 -9.90 7.80
N LEU A 151 -6.92 -9.45 6.61
CA LEU A 151 -6.59 -8.14 6.07
C LEU A 151 -7.84 -7.26 5.98
N ASP A 152 -7.64 -5.98 6.12
CA ASP A 152 -8.73 -4.99 6.04
C ASP A 152 -9.13 -4.72 4.59
N TYR A 153 -8.15 -4.44 3.74
CA TYR A 153 -8.32 -4.19 2.30
C TYR A 153 -6.99 -4.32 1.56
N ALA A 154 -7.04 -4.25 0.25
CA ALA A 154 -5.89 -4.20 -0.62
C ALA A 154 -5.78 -2.86 -1.33
N ASN A 155 -4.55 -2.49 -1.69
CA ASN A 155 -4.27 -1.38 -2.59
C ASN A 155 -3.83 -1.95 -3.94
N ALA A 156 -4.61 -1.73 -5.00
CA ALA A 156 -4.22 -2.10 -6.35
C ALA A 156 -3.23 -1.06 -6.86
N MET A 157 -1.94 -1.41 -6.83
CA MET A 157 -0.84 -0.52 -7.20
C MET A 157 -0.97 -0.02 -8.63
N VAL A 158 -0.27 1.05 -8.92
CA VAL A 158 -0.33 1.76 -10.18
C VAL A 158 -0.07 0.86 -11.38
N PRO A 159 -0.92 0.94 -12.40
CA PRO A 159 -0.76 0.14 -13.62
C PRO A 159 0.40 0.67 -14.46
N ASN A 160 1.60 0.19 -14.23
CA ASN A 160 2.81 0.56 -14.98
C ASN A 160 2.68 0.45 -16.50
N ARG A 161 1.71 -0.31 -16.99
CA ARG A 161 1.57 -0.63 -18.42
C ARG A 161 0.27 -0.13 -19.01
N GLN A 162 -0.51 0.61 -18.27
CA GLN A 162 -1.81 1.11 -18.69
C GLN A 162 -1.89 2.63 -18.47
N PRO A 163 -1.19 3.40 -19.31
CA PRO A 163 -1.05 4.84 -19.11
C PRO A 163 -2.30 5.63 -19.56
N SER A 164 -3.48 5.12 -19.30
CA SER A 164 -4.74 5.78 -19.60
C SER A 164 -5.79 5.49 -18.54
N SER A 165 -6.74 6.39 -18.35
CA SER A 165 -7.85 6.20 -17.42
C SER A 165 -8.65 4.93 -17.73
N SER A 166 -8.87 4.63 -19.01
CA SER A 166 -9.54 3.40 -19.42
C SER A 166 -8.74 2.15 -19.09
N GLY A 167 -7.41 2.19 -19.24
CA GLY A 167 -6.52 1.10 -18.86
C GLY A 167 -6.48 0.87 -17.34
N ALA A 168 -6.45 1.93 -16.56
CA ALA A 168 -6.52 1.84 -15.10
C ALA A 168 -7.85 1.20 -14.66
N ILE A 169 -8.96 1.68 -15.21
CA ILE A 169 -10.30 1.13 -14.95
C ILE A 169 -10.37 -0.35 -15.34
N ALA A 170 -9.82 -0.73 -16.50
CA ALA A 170 -9.81 -2.13 -16.93
C ALA A 170 -9.02 -3.02 -15.96
N ASN A 171 -7.89 -2.56 -15.45
CA ASN A 171 -7.11 -3.30 -14.45
C ASN A 171 -7.85 -3.41 -13.11
N TRP A 172 -8.55 -2.38 -12.67
CA TRP A 172 -9.37 -2.45 -11.46
C TRP A 172 -10.58 -3.38 -11.65
N GLN A 173 -11.18 -3.37 -12.84
CA GLN A 173 -12.27 -4.29 -13.19
C GLN A 173 -11.83 -5.75 -13.11
N GLU A 174 -10.57 -6.05 -13.45
CA GLU A 174 -10.02 -7.41 -13.31
C GLU A 174 -10.05 -7.92 -11.86
N HIS A 175 -9.84 -7.06 -10.88
CA HIS A 175 -10.01 -7.43 -9.47
C HIS A 175 -11.48 -7.71 -9.10
N VAL A 176 -12.40 -6.92 -9.65
CA VAL A 176 -13.84 -7.10 -9.42
C VAL A 176 -14.35 -8.40 -10.01
N ASP A 177 -13.91 -8.71 -11.23
CA ASP A 177 -14.36 -9.90 -11.97
C ASP A 177 -13.65 -11.19 -11.51
N GLY A 178 -12.44 -11.07 -10.99
CA GLY A 178 -11.55 -12.18 -10.77
C GLY A 178 -11.00 -12.75 -12.09
N LYS A 179 -10.25 -13.84 -11.98
CA LYS A 179 -9.63 -14.53 -13.12
C LYS A 179 -9.88 -16.03 -13.05
N PRO A 180 -11.08 -16.48 -13.41
CA PRO A 180 -11.44 -17.90 -13.34
C PRO A 180 -10.65 -18.75 -14.34
N GLN A 181 -10.08 -18.16 -15.40
CA GLN A 181 -9.28 -18.85 -16.41
C GLN A 181 -7.88 -19.24 -15.93
N PHE A 182 -7.40 -18.69 -14.82
CA PHE A 182 -6.14 -19.14 -14.24
C PHE A 182 -6.33 -20.46 -13.47
N GLY A 183 -5.32 -21.27 -13.47
CA GLY A 183 -5.31 -22.49 -12.67
C GLY A 183 -4.18 -22.43 -11.61
N PRO A 184 -4.49 -22.24 -10.33
CA PRO A 184 -5.80 -21.99 -9.71
C PRO A 184 -6.36 -20.59 -10.01
N PRO A 185 -7.68 -20.38 -9.90
CA PRO A 185 -8.29 -19.09 -10.23
C PRO A 185 -7.93 -18.00 -9.22
N ILE A 186 -7.99 -16.75 -9.67
CA ILE A 186 -8.04 -15.59 -8.77
C ILE A 186 -9.52 -15.26 -8.53
N LEU A 187 -9.92 -15.20 -7.27
CA LEU A 187 -11.30 -14.93 -6.91
C LEU A 187 -11.65 -13.45 -7.09
N PRO A 188 -12.92 -13.12 -7.41
CA PRO A 188 -13.40 -11.75 -7.39
C PRO A 188 -13.15 -11.09 -6.06
N LEU A 189 -12.77 -9.80 -6.08
CA LEU A 189 -12.62 -8.98 -4.89
C LEU A 189 -13.75 -7.93 -4.87
N ALA A 190 -14.46 -7.83 -3.75
CA ALA A 190 -15.48 -6.82 -3.60
C ALA A 190 -14.88 -5.42 -3.76
N PRO A 191 -15.49 -4.51 -4.53
CA PRO A 191 -14.96 -3.17 -4.73
C PRO A 191 -14.65 -2.42 -3.43
N ALA A 192 -15.48 -2.55 -2.41
CA ALA A 192 -15.27 -1.95 -1.10
C ALA A 192 -14.06 -2.52 -0.32
N LYS A 193 -13.38 -3.53 -0.87
CA LYS A 193 -12.21 -4.16 -0.27
C LYS A 193 -10.88 -3.75 -0.91
N PHE A 194 -10.89 -2.81 -1.85
CA PHE A 194 -9.62 -2.31 -2.42
C PHE A 194 -9.70 -0.84 -2.86
N THR A 195 -8.55 -0.23 -2.99
CA THR A 195 -8.36 1.08 -3.63
C THR A 195 -7.74 0.90 -5.00
N GLY A 196 -8.11 1.77 -5.95
CA GLY A 196 -7.42 1.88 -7.23
C GLY A 196 -6.32 2.93 -7.14
N SER A 197 -5.17 2.66 -7.72
CA SER A 197 -4.04 3.57 -7.67
C SER A 197 -3.82 4.31 -8.97
N VAL A 198 -3.39 5.55 -8.86
CA VAL A 198 -2.94 6.39 -9.97
C VAL A 198 -1.62 7.06 -9.62
N TYR A 199 -0.81 7.39 -10.64
CA TYR A 199 0.36 8.23 -10.46
C TYR A 199 -0.04 9.70 -10.48
N LEU A 200 0.58 10.48 -9.61
CA LEU A 200 0.56 11.93 -9.72
C LEU A 200 1.80 12.40 -10.47
N VAL A 201 1.62 12.77 -11.72
CA VAL A 201 2.68 13.36 -12.56
C VAL A 201 2.17 14.66 -13.16
N THR A 202 2.99 15.69 -13.17
CA THR A 202 2.69 16.95 -13.85
C THR A 202 3.63 17.12 -15.06
N GLY A 203 3.11 17.58 -16.17
CA GLY A 203 3.91 17.91 -17.35
C GLY A 203 3.26 17.54 -18.68
N ARG A 204 3.77 18.11 -19.77
CA ARG A 204 3.18 17.97 -21.11
C ARG A 204 3.24 16.56 -21.71
N ARG A 205 4.01 15.66 -21.09
CA ARG A 205 4.21 14.28 -21.57
C ARG A 205 3.66 13.23 -20.60
N ALA A 206 3.04 13.69 -19.50
CA ALA A 206 2.46 12.76 -18.58
C ALA A 206 1.22 12.10 -19.18
N ALA A 207 1.09 10.81 -18.96
CA ALA A 207 -0.13 10.10 -19.34
C ALA A 207 -1.34 10.66 -18.55
N PRO A 208 -2.54 10.64 -19.13
CA PRO A 208 -3.71 11.29 -18.54
C PRO A 208 -4.02 10.89 -17.09
N GLU A 209 -3.88 9.63 -16.74
CA GLU A 209 -4.11 9.14 -15.37
C GLU A 209 -3.04 9.60 -14.38
N CYS A 210 -1.90 10.05 -14.87
CA CYS A 210 -0.83 10.57 -14.05
C CYS A 210 -0.99 12.05 -13.73
N VAL A 211 -1.76 12.78 -14.52
CA VAL A 211 -1.96 14.21 -14.36
C VAL A 211 -3.17 14.61 -13.57
N ASN A 212 -3.80 13.76 -12.92
CA ASN A 212 -5.13 13.67 -13.04
C ASN A 212 -5.99 13.80 -11.85
N PHE A 213 -5.82 14.81 -11.08
CA PHE A 213 -6.91 15.37 -10.32
C PHE A 213 -7.46 16.68 -10.93
N ALA A 214 -7.26 16.92 -12.22
CA ALA A 214 -7.79 18.09 -12.92
C ALA A 214 -8.57 17.68 -14.18
N GLY A 215 -9.81 18.13 -14.30
CA GLY A 215 -10.60 18.01 -15.52
C GLY A 215 -11.39 16.70 -15.68
N SER A 216 -11.74 16.38 -16.94
CA SER A 216 -12.65 15.27 -17.28
C SER A 216 -12.14 13.88 -16.92
N LEU A 217 -10.85 13.72 -16.68
CA LEU A 217 -10.21 12.44 -16.38
C LEU A 217 -10.43 11.99 -14.94
N ILE A 218 -10.47 12.93 -13.98
CA ILE A 218 -10.97 12.64 -12.63
C ILE A 218 -12.38 12.08 -12.69
N ASN A 219 -13.20 12.62 -13.59
CA ASN A 219 -14.60 12.22 -13.67
C ASN A 219 -14.76 10.76 -14.09
N SER A 220 -13.93 10.23 -14.99
CA SER A 220 -14.05 8.84 -15.43
C SER A 220 -13.55 7.84 -14.38
N THR A 221 -12.34 8.03 -13.85
CA THR A 221 -11.80 7.14 -12.81
C THR A 221 -12.53 7.32 -11.48
N GLY A 222 -12.84 8.55 -11.09
CA GLY A 222 -13.60 8.85 -9.88
C GLY A 222 -15.03 8.29 -9.95
N ASN A 223 -15.69 8.41 -11.10
CA ASN A 223 -17.01 7.83 -11.30
C ASN A 223 -16.97 6.30 -11.22
N PHE A 224 -15.98 5.66 -11.85
CA PHE A 224 -15.79 4.21 -11.72
C PHE A 224 -15.59 3.80 -10.26
N VAL A 225 -14.71 4.48 -9.54
CA VAL A 225 -14.45 4.21 -8.11
C VAL A 225 -15.73 4.29 -7.28
N GLN A 226 -16.61 5.26 -7.58
CA GLN A 226 -17.86 5.45 -6.83
C GLN A 226 -18.97 4.47 -7.21
N THR A 227 -19.00 4.03 -8.46
CA THR A 227 -20.17 3.36 -9.03
C THR A 227 -19.97 1.91 -9.44
N VAL A 228 -18.70 1.42 -9.49
CA VAL A 228 -18.45 0.04 -9.89
C VAL A 228 -19.24 -0.94 -9.02
N ALA A 229 -20.03 -1.77 -9.69
CA ALA A 229 -20.83 -2.78 -9.02
C ALA A 229 -19.97 -4.03 -8.72
N PRO A 230 -20.16 -4.66 -7.56
CA PRO A 230 -19.50 -5.90 -7.23
C PRO A 230 -19.93 -7.01 -8.21
N ASN A 231 -18.99 -7.94 -8.46
CA ASN A 231 -19.32 -9.14 -9.19
C ASN A 231 -20.08 -10.09 -8.26
N GLY A 232 -21.39 -10.22 -8.47
CA GLY A 232 -22.27 -11.00 -7.64
C GLY A 232 -23.19 -10.13 -6.74
N ALA A 233 -24.19 -10.77 -6.16
CA ALA A 233 -25.23 -10.08 -5.38
C ALA A 233 -24.79 -9.78 -3.94
N GLY A 234 -25.25 -8.67 -3.40
CA GLY A 234 -25.32 -8.43 -1.95
C GLY A 234 -24.20 -7.60 -1.35
N THR A 235 -23.32 -6.98 -2.15
CA THR A 235 -22.30 -6.05 -1.65
C THR A 235 -22.59 -4.61 -2.10
N THR A 236 -22.04 -3.66 -1.36
CA THR A 236 -22.17 -2.24 -1.68
C THR A 236 -21.36 -1.90 -2.93
N SER A 237 -21.96 -1.13 -3.84
CA SER A 237 -21.27 -0.57 -4.99
C SER A 237 -20.18 0.42 -4.58
N GLY A 238 -19.17 0.57 -5.43
CA GLY A 238 -18.05 1.48 -5.24
C GLY A 238 -16.83 0.84 -4.59
N MET A 239 -15.68 1.34 -4.99
CA MET A 239 -14.39 0.98 -4.38
C MET A 239 -14.23 1.71 -3.06
N LEU A 240 -13.28 1.24 -2.24
CA LEU A 240 -12.92 1.90 -0.98
C LEU A 240 -12.40 3.33 -1.20
N GLY A 241 -11.72 3.57 -2.31
CA GLY A 241 -11.22 4.89 -2.69
C GLY A 241 -10.14 4.84 -3.76
N LEU A 242 -9.48 5.98 -3.93
CA LEU A 242 -8.31 6.13 -4.78
C LEU A 242 -7.05 6.24 -3.91
N MET A 243 -5.99 5.58 -4.36
CA MET A 243 -4.63 5.76 -3.87
C MET A 243 -3.81 6.48 -4.94
N PHE A 244 -2.77 7.18 -4.56
CA PHE A 244 -1.82 7.77 -5.48
C PHE A 244 -0.39 7.66 -4.98
N TRP A 245 0.54 7.48 -5.91
CA TRP A 245 1.97 7.47 -5.72
C TRP A 245 2.60 8.63 -6.54
N ALA A 246 3.45 9.46 -6.01
CA ALA A 246 3.80 9.61 -4.62
C ALA A 246 3.55 11.06 -4.22
N ALA A 247 2.93 11.26 -3.06
CA ALA A 247 2.45 12.60 -2.68
C ALA A 247 3.56 13.64 -2.54
N GLU A 248 4.76 13.21 -2.17
CA GLU A 248 5.94 14.07 -2.00
C GLU A 248 6.68 14.37 -3.31
N CYS A 249 6.35 13.67 -4.41
CA CYS A 249 7.04 13.85 -5.69
C CYS A 249 6.36 14.90 -6.56
N GLN A 250 7.16 15.78 -7.15
CA GLN A 250 6.68 16.87 -8.03
C GLN A 250 6.06 16.39 -9.34
N GLY A 251 6.14 15.13 -9.65
CA GLY A 251 5.60 14.61 -10.89
C GLY A 251 6.28 15.20 -12.13
N THR A 252 7.60 15.26 -12.14
CA THR A 252 8.39 15.65 -13.31
C THR A 252 8.59 14.52 -14.30
N ARG A 253 8.01 13.35 -14.03
CA ARG A 253 8.14 12.17 -14.88
C ARG A 253 7.50 12.39 -16.23
N SER A 254 8.23 12.01 -17.26
CA SER A 254 7.74 12.04 -18.64
C SER A 254 6.78 10.89 -18.98
N VAL A 255 6.77 9.85 -18.15
CA VAL A 255 5.94 8.64 -18.34
C VAL A 255 5.53 8.03 -16.99
N CYS A 256 4.31 7.50 -16.91
CA CYS A 256 3.79 6.78 -15.74
C CYS A 256 4.30 5.35 -15.59
N THR A 257 5.12 4.87 -16.50
CA THR A 257 5.47 3.45 -16.60
C THR A 257 6.60 3.01 -15.68
N THR A 258 7.29 3.97 -15.08
CA THR A 258 8.44 3.67 -14.21
C THR A 258 8.29 4.44 -12.91
N PRO A 259 7.92 3.79 -11.82
CA PRO A 259 7.98 4.42 -10.52
C PRO A 259 9.43 4.76 -10.22
N PRO A 260 9.77 5.97 -9.81
CA PRO A 260 11.08 6.19 -9.23
C PRO A 260 11.10 5.62 -7.84
N ASP A 261 12.18 5.03 -7.48
CA ASP A 261 12.50 4.68 -6.11
C ASP A 261 12.69 5.94 -5.25
N THR A 262 12.95 7.06 -5.91
CA THR A 262 13.17 8.37 -5.29
C THR A 262 12.53 9.48 -6.11
N CYS A 263 12.16 10.57 -5.45
CA CYS A 263 11.67 11.78 -6.10
C CYS A 263 12.83 12.57 -6.69
N GLU A 264 13.08 12.42 -7.97
CA GLU A 264 14.02 13.29 -8.68
C GLU A 264 13.54 14.75 -8.62
N GLY A 265 14.41 15.64 -8.15
CA GLY A 265 14.11 17.07 -8.08
C GLY A 265 13.43 17.55 -6.80
N GLY A 266 13.19 16.69 -5.84
CA GLY A 266 13.03 17.06 -4.44
C GLY A 266 11.77 17.80 -3.99
N VAL A 267 10.78 18.00 -4.86
CA VAL A 267 9.56 18.72 -4.46
C VAL A 267 8.34 17.94 -4.94
N GLY A 268 7.58 17.39 -4.01
CA GLY A 268 6.41 16.61 -4.30
C GLY A 268 5.24 17.39 -4.91
N VAL A 269 4.37 16.70 -5.61
CA VAL A 269 3.09 17.27 -6.10
C VAL A 269 2.30 17.84 -4.94
N GLY A 270 2.41 17.19 -3.79
CA GLY A 270 1.84 17.67 -2.55
C GLY A 270 2.67 18.70 -1.78
N SER A 271 3.87 19.06 -2.23
CA SER A 271 4.77 19.90 -1.43
C SER A 271 4.20 21.28 -1.11
N ARG A 272 3.34 21.81 -1.93
CA ARG A 272 2.59 23.04 -1.61
C ARG A 272 1.49 22.80 -0.59
N THR A 273 1.00 21.59 -0.48
CA THR A 273 -0.02 21.15 0.48
C THR A 273 0.58 20.50 1.72
N TYR A 274 1.80 19.96 1.58
CA TYR A 274 2.53 19.26 2.64
C TYR A 274 3.80 20.01 3.06
N ASN A 275 3.78 21.32 3.10
CA ASN A 275 4.71 22.03 3.97
C ASN A 275 4.39 21.59 5.40
N ILE A 276 4.85 20.38 5.74
CA ILE A 276 4.80 19.89 7.10
C ILE A 276 5.89 20.67 7.82
N PRO A 277 5.56 21.67 8.62
CA PRO A 277 6.55 22.45 9.36
C PRO A 277 6.95 21.66 10.60
N ILE A 278 7.35 20.39 10.41
CA ILE A 278 7.94 19.62 11.48
C ILE A 278 9.43 19.75 11.32
N PRO A 279 10.10 20.53 12.18
CA PRO A 279 11.54 20.55 12.18
C PRO A 279 12.02 19.13 12.41
N MET A 280 12.74 18.58 11.44
CA MET A 280 13.49 17.35 11.68
C MET A 280 14.34 17.62 12.93
N PRO A 281 14.23 16.79 13.97
CA PRO A 281 15.10 16.96 15.13
C PRO A 281 16.54 16.91 14.61
N PRO A 282 17.40 17.84 15.05
CA PRO A 282 18.79 17.85 14.62
C PRO A 282 19.36 16.47 14.91
N LEU A 283 20.01 15.88 13.92
CA LEU A 283 20.81 14.66 14.08
C LEU A 283 21.71 14.94 15.28
N ARG A 284 21.45 14.29 16.40
CA ARG A 284 22.40 14.35 17.51
C ARG A 284 23.70 13.76 17.00
N GLN A 285 24.66 14.62 16.77
CA GLN A 285 26.04 14.20 16.59
C GLN A 285 26.43 13.47 17.90
N GLN A 286 26.63 12.15 17.79
CA GLN A 286 27.30 11.35 18.81
C GLN A 286 28.78 11.34 18.51
#